data_de20f211894e5069d6692406ba9b7f7e
#
_entry.id   de20f211894e5069d6692406ba9b7f7e
#
_cell.length_a   1.000
_cell.length_b   1.000
_cell.length_c   1.000
_cell.angle_alpha   90.00
_cell.angle_beta   90.00
_cell.angle_gamma   90.00
#
_symmetry.space_group_name_H-M   'P 1'
#
loop_
_entity.id
_entity.type
_entity.pdbx_description
1 polymer ?
#
loop_
_entity_poly.entity_id
_entity_poly.type
_entity_poly.pdbx_seq_one_letter_code
_entity_poly.pdbx_strand_id
1 'polypeptide(L)'
;MQDYIFKMNEDGTYAVVAYKGDEAQVVIPGRYGDADVTIIGDKLFSGHDEITSVTIPDKITDMGEFIFDGCKNLKSIELPASLENLWGATFVRCGLEEITLPDGLKTLPPYAFKECQNLRKVVCGKGLKKIYSWVFAGCVNEIEIVKNGTVEVSPEAFAERT
;
A
#
# COMPACT_ATOMS: atom_id res chain seq x y z
N MET A 1 14.00 7.61 17.02
CA MET A 1 14.80 6.52 16.41
C MET A 1 13.87 5.48 15.80
N GLN A 2 14.13 5.13 14.55
CA GLN A 2 13.33 4.11 13.88
C GLN A 2 13.84 2.73 14.27
N ASP A 3 12.95 1.93 14.81
CA ASP A 3 13.26 0.58 15.24
C ASP A 3 12.26 -0.41 14.63
N TYR A 4 12.78 -1.47 14.04
CA TYR A 4 11.99 -2.45 13.30
C TYR A 4 12.23 -3.86 13.83
N ILE A 5 11.19 -4.68 13.78
CA ILE A 5 11.28 -6.10 14.11
C ILE A 5 11.08 -6.89 12.80
N PHE A 6 11.93 -7.88 12.60
CA PHE A 6 11.94 -8.72 11.40
C PHE A 6 11.64 -10.17 11.76
N LYS A 7 11.02 -10.87 10.80
CA LYS A 7 10.76 -12.30 10.89
C LYS A 7 11.26 -12.98 9.61
N MET A 8 12.01 -14.06 9.77
CA MET A 8 12.52 -14.83 8.63
C MET A 8 11.38 -15.56 7.90
N ASN A 9 11.37 -15.43 6.59
CA ASN A 9 10.50 -16.18 5.68
C ASN A 9 11.09 -17.57 5.39
N GLU A 10 10.29 -18.47 4.85
CA GLU A 10 10.72 -19.83 4.51
C GLU A 10 11.86 -19.86 3.47
N ASP A 11 11.92 -18.85 2.60
CA ASP A 11 12.95 -18.75 1.56
C ASP A 11 14.26 -18.09 2.03
N GLY A 12 14.34 -17.73 3.32
CA GLY A 12 15.51 -17.10 3.91
C GLY A 12 15.56 -15.58 3.80
N THR A 13 14.59 -14.95 3.13
CA THR A 13 14.39 -13.51 3.16
C THR A 13 13.66 -13.10 4.44
N TYR A 14 13.41 -11.80 4.62
CA TYR A 14 12.74 -11.31 5.82
C TYR A 14 11.47 -10.53 5.52
N ALA A 15 10.51 -10.64 6.42
CA ALA A 15 9.40 -9.72 6.55
C ALA A 15 9.71 -8.71 7.65
N VAL A 16 9.41 -7.43 7.44
CA VAL A 16 9.36 -6.43 8.50
C VAL A 16 7.97 -6.48 9.12
N VAL A 17 7.89 -6.77 10.42
CA VAL A 17 6.60 -7.10 11.07
C VAL A 17 6.19 -6.13 12.16
N ALA A 18 7.08 -5.28 12.65
CA ALA A 18 6.74 -4.24 13.60
C ALA A 18 7.64 -3.03 13.47
N TYR A 19 7.09 -1.88 13.80
CA TYR A 19 7.78 -0.59 13.82
C TYR A 19 7.55 0.06 15.19
N LYS A 20 8.62 0.63 15.72
CA LYS A 20 8.60 1.47 16.92
C LYS A 20 9.31 2.77 16.59
N GLY A 21 8.62 3.86 16.68
CA GLY A 21 9.14 5.18 16.39
C GLY A 21 8.01 6.19 16.28
N ASP A 22 8.38 7.44 16.11
CA ASP A 22 7.46 8.56 16.00
C ASP A 22 7.93 9.59 14.96
N GLU A 23 8.82 9.17 14.07
CA GLU A 23 9.36 10.07 13.05
C GLU A 23 8.35 10.27 11.92
N ALA A 24 8.31 11.51 11.40
CA ALA A 24 7.47 11.85 10.26
C ALA A 24 7.98 11.25 8.93
N GLN A 25 9.27 11.00 8.83
CA GLN A 25 9.89 10.42 7.64
C GLN A 25 10.46 9.07 8.00
N VAL A 26 9.91 8.00 7.47
CA VAL A 26 10.35 6.63 7.78
C VAL A 26 11.00 5.98 6.58
N VAL A 27 12.06 5.21 6.85
CA VAL A 27 12.79 4.43 5.85
C VAL A 27 12.77 2.97 6.28
N ILE A 28 12.10 2.13 5.51
CA ILE A 28 12.07 0.69 5.79
C ILE A 28 13.41 0.10 5.34
N PRO A 29 14.14 -0.63 6.23
CA PRO A 29 15.39 -1.28 5.83
C PRO A 29 15.16 -2.31 4.72
N GLY A 30 16.01 -2.27 3.69
CA GLY A 30 15.95 -3.22 2.58
C GLY A 30 16.66 -4.54 2.85
N ARG A 31 17.44 -4.60 3.93
CA ARG A 31 18.18 -5.80 4.35
C ARG A 31 18.14 -5.95 5.86
N TYR A 32 18.16 -7.20 6.29
CA TYR A 32 18.40 -7.56 7.68
C TYR A 32 19.51 -8.61 7.70
N GLY A 33 20.65 -8.25 8.27
CA GLY A 33 21.86 -9.07 8.12
C GLY A 33 22.27 -9.19 6.65
N ASP A 34 22.44 -10.41 6.18
CA ASP A 34 22.88 -10.72 4.81
C ASP A 34 21.72 -11.02 3.84
N ALA A 35 20.46 -10.87 4.28
CA ALA A 35 19.30 -11.21 3.47
C ALA A 35 18.41 -10.00 3.17
N ASP A 36 17.69 -10.07 2.06
CA ASP A 36 16.76 -9.03 1.63
C ASP A 36 15.47 -9.04 2.46
N VAL A 37 14.90 -7.85 2.66
CA VAL A 37 13.55 -7.67 3.19
C VAL A 37 12.61 -7.61 1.99
N THR A 38 11.66 -8.54 1.93
CA THR A 38 10.78 -8.74 0.76
C THR A 38 9.31 -8.56 1.07
N ILE A 39 8.93 -8.58 2.35
CA ILE A 39 7.53 -8.48 2.78
C ILE A 39 7.38 -7.37 3.82
N ILE A 40 6.38 -6.52 3.64
CA ILE A 40 5.91 -5.62 4.69
C ILE A 40 4.69 -6.27 5.34
N GLY A 41 4.81 -6.57 6.63
CA GLY A 41 3.76 -7.24 7.40
C GLY A 41 2.57 -6.35 7.70
N ASP A 42 1.48 -6.99 8.12
CA ASP A 42 0.22 -6.33 8.42
C ASP A 42 0.39 -5.24 9.49
N LYS A 43 -0.32 -4.13 9.29
CA LYS A 43 -0.44 -3.05 10.27
C LYS A 43 0.87 -2.33 10.63
N LEU A 44 1.94 -2.46 9.82
CA LEU A 44 3.27 -1.94 10.19
C LEU A 44 3.22 -0.49 10.69
N PHE A 45 2.49 0.39 9.99
CA PHE A 45 2.37 1.80 10.31
C PHE A 45 0.94 2.21 10.70
N SER A 46 0.09 1.27 11.05
CA SER A 46 -1.30 1.56 11.42
C SER A 46 -1.36 2.52 12.60
N GLY A 47 -2.12 3.60 12.44
CA GLY A 47 -2.31 4.61 13.48
C GLY A 47 -1.20 5.67 13.58
N HIS A 48 -0.17 5.59 12.75
CA HIS A 48 0.94 6.55 12.72
C HIS A 48 0.59 7.77 11.86
N ASP A 49 -0.25 8.67 12.39
CA ASP A 49 -0.68 9.86 11.66
C ASP A 49 0.41 10.94 11.53
N GLU A 50 1.49 10.82 12.29
CA GLU A 50 2.68 11.68 12.17
C GLU A 50 3.48 11.42 10.88
N ILE A 51 3.32 10.24 10.25
CA ILE A 51 4.10 9.88 9.06
C ILE A 51 3.67 10.72 7.87
N THR A 52 4.65 11.40 7.25
CA THR A 52 4.48 12.20 6.04
C THR A 52 5.18 11.60 4.82
N SER A 53 6.18 10.76 5.04
CA SER A 53 6.87 10.05 3.95
C SER A 53 7.34 8.66 4.38
N VAL A 54 7.29 7.74 3.43
CA VAL A 54 7.75 6.36 3.61
C VAL A 54 8.63 5.99 2.41
N THR A 55 9.84 5.52 2.70
CA THR A 55 10.72 4.92 1.68
C THR A 55 10.58 3.41 1.76
N ILE A 56 10.09 2.80 0.68
CA ILE A 56 9.92 1.35 0.55
C ILE A 56 11.11 0.79 -0.22
N PRO A 57 11.78 -0.25 0.30
CA PRO A 57 12.94 -0.84 -0.39
C PRO A 57 12.55 -1.55 -1.68
N ASP A 58 13.53 -1.67 -2.59
CA ASP A 58 13.34 -2.11 -3.98
C ASP A 58 13.19 -3.62 -4.18
N LYS A 59 13.19 -4.40 -3.10
CA LYS A 59 12.98 -5.85 -3.15
C LYS A 59 11.64 -6.29 -2.56
N ILE A 60 10.81 -5.36 -2.13
CA ILE A 60 9.47 -5.70 -1.59
C ILE A 60 8.60 -6.25 -2.71
N THR A 61 8.07 -7.46 -2.49
CA THR A 61 7.13 -8.13 -3.39
C THR A 61 5.71 -8.15 -2.87
N ASP A 62 5.53 -8.09 -1.54
CA ASP A 62 4.24 -8.21 -0.88
C ASP A 62 4.08 -7.13 0.20
N MET A 63 2.92 -6.50 0.20
CA MET A 63 2.52 -5.54 1.23
C MET A 63 1.22 -6.02 1.87
N GLY A 64 1.22 -6.18 3.19
CA GLY A 64 0.13 -6.75 3.97
C GLY A 64 -1.09 -5.85 4.15
N GLU A 65 -2.00 -6.31 5.00
CA GLU A 65 -3.25 -5.61 5.30
C GLU A 65 -3.03 -4.45 6.28
N PHE A 66 -3.81 -3.39 6.13
CA PHE A 66 -3.87 -2.25 7.07
C PHE A 66 -2.53 -1.57 7.36
N ILE A 67 -1.54 -1.68 6.47
CA ILE A 67 -0.19 -1.12 6.73
C ILE A 67 -0.26 0.37 7.05
N PHE A 68 -1.02 1.14 6.28
CA PHE A 68 -1.09 2.59 6.38
C PHE A 68 -2.44 3.08 6.93
N ASP A 69 -3.16 2.21 7.65
CA ASP A 69 -4.46 2.59 8.21
C ASP A 69 -4.33 3.82 9.12
N GLY A 70 -5.01 4.89 8.73
CA GLY A 70 -5.01 6.13 9.49
C GLY A 70 -3.78 7.02 9.30
N CYS A 71 -2.89 6.71 8.35
CA CYS A 71 -1.77 7.58 7.98
C CYS A 71 -2.28 8.80 7.21
N LYS A 72 -2.95 9.72 7.91
CA LYS A 72 -3.68 10.84 7.30
C LYS A 72 -2.80 11.89 6.67
N ASN A 73 -1.55 11.98 7.07
CA ASN A 73 -0.58 12.96 6.57
C ASN A 73 0.36 12.39 5.50
N LEU A 74 0.20 11.11 5.15
CA LEU A 74 0.90 10.48 4.03
C LEU A 74 0.14 10.79 2.74
N LYS A 75 0.59 11.79 1.99
CA LYS A 75 -0.09 12.31 0.79
C LYS A 75 0.35 11.65 -0.50
N SER A 76 1.54 11.07 -0.49
CA SER A 76 2.10 10.37 -1.64
C SER A 76 2.99 9.22 -1.16
N ILE A 77 3.14 8.21 -1.99
CA ILE A 77 4.03 7.10 -1.76
C ILE A 77 4.53 6.58 -3.10
N GLU A 78 5.80 6.24 -3.16
CA GLU A 78 6.39 5.59 -4.32
C GLU A 78 6.44 4.08 -4.06
N LEU A 79 5.69 3.32 -4.85
CA LEU A 79 5.67 1.86 -4.75
C LEU A 79 6.82 1.27 -5.59
N PRO A 80 7.54 0.26 -5.07
CA PRO A 80 8.67 -0.32 -5.79
C PRO A 80 8.22 -1.13 -7.01
N ALA A 81 9.05 -1.17 -8.04
CA ALA A 81 8.79 -1.95 -9.25
C ALA A 81 8.70 -3.45 -8.99
N SER A 82 9.28 -3.92 -7.89
CA SER A 82 9.25 -5.32 -7.44
C SER A 82 7.89 -5.78 -6.91
N LEU A 83 6.99 -4.84 -6.56
CA LEU A 83 5.73 -5.16 -5.89
C LEU A 83 4.81 -5.97 -6.80
N GLU A 84 4.37 -7.13 -6.32
CA GLU A 84 3.47 -8.04 -7.03
C GLU A 84 2.11 -8.15 -6.35
N ASN A 85 2.07 -8.05 -5.02
CA ASN A 85 0.85 -8.25 -4.24
C ASN A 85 0.61 -7.13 -3.22
N LEU A 86 -0.58 -6.55 -3.31
CA LEU A 86 -1.19 -5.74 -2.24
C LEU A 86 -2.30 -6.56 -1.60
N TRP A 87 -2.32 -6.63 -0.28
CA TRP A 87 -3.40 -7.28 0.45
C TRP A 87 -4.50 -6.28 0.82
N GLY A 88 -5.64 -6.78 1.25
CA GLY A 88 -6.83 -5.96 1.46
C GLY A 88 -6.62 -4.81 2.46
N ALA A 89 -7.26 -3.68 2.20
CA ALA A 89 -7.25 -2.51 3.10
C ALA A 89 -5.86 -1.91 3.41
N THR A 90 -4.85 -2.14 2.55
CA THR A 90 -3.47 -1.63 2.76
C THR A 90 -3.44 -0.14 3.07
N PHE A 91 -4.20 0.69 2.33
CA PHE A 91 -4.21 2.14 2.45
C PHE A 91 -5.53 2.71 3.01
N VAL A 92 -6.26 1.93 3.79
CA VAL A 92 -7.52 2.39 4.37
C VAL A 92 -7.30 3.66 5.21
N ARG A 93 -8.18 4.65 5.04
CA ARG A 93 -8.10 5.96 5.73
C ARG A 93 -6.75 6.68 5.62
N CYS A 94 -6.04 6.45 4.52
CA CYS A 94 -4.76 7.09 4.24
C CYS A 94 -4.96 8.44 3.56
N GLY A 95 -4.03 9.36 3.74
CA GLY A 95 -4.10 10.72 3.18
C GLY A 95 -3.68 10.85 1.72
N LEU A 96 -3.44 9.74 1.02
CA LEU A 96 -2.98 9.75 -0.37
C LEU A 96 -3.88 10.57 -1.28
N GLU A 97 -3.27 11.44 -2.08
CA GLU A 97 -3.93 12.25 -3.11
C GLU A 97 -3.88 11.58 -4.49
N GLU A 98 -2.75 11.00 -4.81
CA GLU A 98 -2.50 10.25 -6.05
C GLU A 98 -1.63 9.05 -5.76
N ILE A 99 -1.75 8.01 -6.58
CA ILE A 99 -0.86 6.85 -6.54
C ILE A 99 -0.63 6.29 -7.92
N THR A 100 0.61 5.90 -8.20
CA THR A 100 0.98 5.15 -9.40
C THR A 100 1.28 3.71 -9.02
N LEU A 101 0.58 2.79 -9.67
CA LEU A 101 0.74 1.36 -9.40
C LEU A 101 1.85 0.79 -10.29
N PRO A 102 2.76 -0.05 -9.76
CA PRO A 102 3.82 -0.66 -10.56
C PRO A 102 3.28 -1.71 -11.53
N ASP A 103 4.03 -1.99 -12.57
CA ASP A 103 3.62 -2.89 -13.64
C ASP A 103 3.42 -4.36 -13.19
N GLY A 104 4.07 -4.78 -12.13
CA GLY A 104 3.95 -6.14 -11.59
C GLY A 104 2.66 -6.42 -10.82
N LEU A 105 1.94 -5.37 -10.42
CA LEU A 105 0.72 -5.51 -9.64
C LEU A 105 -0.46 -5.88 -10.56
N LYS A 106 -1.10 -7.03 -10.29
CA LYS A 106 -2.16 -7.60 -11.13
C LYS A 106 -3.56 -7.15 -10.71
N THR A 107 -3.77 -6.90 -9.42
CA THR A 107 -5.09 -6.61 -8.87
C THR A 107 -5.02 -5.55 -7.79
N LEU A 108 -6.10 -4.77 -7.66
CA LEU A 108 -6.38 -4.00 -6.45
C LEU A 108 -7.42 -4.77 -5.63
N PRO A 109 -7.05 -5.22 -4.42
CA PRO A 109 -7.92 -6.03 -3.58
C PRO A 109 -9.02 -5.20 -2.93
N PRO A 110 -10.09 -5.84 -2.41
CA PRO A 110 -11.13 -5.13 -1.70
C PRO A 110 -10.60 -4.21 -0.59
N TYR A 111 -11.20 -3.05 -0.47
CA TYR A 111 -10.89 -2.04 0.54
C TYR A 111 -9.50 -1.40 0.46
N ALA A 112 -8.74 -1.62 -0.62
CA ALA A 112 -7.36 -1.11 -0.73
C ALA A 112 -7.24 0.39 -0.41
N PHE A 113 -8.21 1.20 -0.86
CA PHE A 113 -8.26 2.65 -0.64
C PHE A 113 -9.54 3.10 0.07
N LYS A 114 -10.14 2.22 0.87
CA LYS A 114 -11.37 2.55 1.60
C LYS A 114 -11.16 3.82 2.45
N GLU A 115 -12.13 4.73 2.36
CA GLU A 115 -12.12 5.98 3.14
C GLU A 115 -10.88 6.85 2.95
N CYS A 116 -10.26 6.80 1.77
CA CYS A 116 -9.20 7.72 1.39
C CYS A 116 -9.83 9.05 0.92
N GLN A 117 -9.98 9.99 1.85
CA GLN A 117 -10.76 11.21 1.63
C GLN A 117 -10.12 12.21 0.67
N ASN A 118 -8.81 12.08 0.43
CA ASN A 118 -8.08 12.99 -0.45
C ASN A 118 -7.73 12.38 -1.81
N LEU A 119 -8.01 11.09 -2.01
CA LEU A 119 -7.63 10.37 -3.22
C LEU A 119 -8.43 10.87 -4.41
N ARG A 120 -7.72 11.29 -5.48
CA ARG A 120 -8.29 11.83 -6.72
C ARG A 120 -7.80 11.14 -7.97
N LYS A 121 -6.69 10.40 -7.90
CA LYS A 121 -6.10 9.79 -9.09
C LYS A 121 -5.36 8.50 -8.76
N VAL A 122 -5.65 7.47 -9.55
CA VAL A 122 -4.92 6.20 -9.54
C VAL A 122 -4.41 5.94 -10.96
N VAL A 123 -3.09 5.86 -11.11
CA VAL A 123 -2.45 5.52 -12.38
C VAL A 123 -2.12 4.04 -12.37
N CYS A 124 -2.77 3.28 -13.25
CA CYS A 124 -2.58 1.84 -13.34
C CYS A 124 -1.29 1.48 -14.06
N GLY A 125 -0.56 0.49 -13.55
CA GLY A 125 0.56 -0.13 -14.25
C GLY A 125 0.07 -1.04 -15.40
N LYS A 126 1.01 -1.49 -16.22
CA LYS A 126 0.72 -2.34 -17.39
C LYS A 126 0.10 -3.70 -17.04
N GLY A 127 0.43 -4.21 -15.86
CA GLY A 127 -0.01 -5.54 -15.44
C GLY A 127 -1.38 -5.58 -14.77
N LEU A 128 -1.96 -4.43 -14.42
CA LEU A 128 -3.22 -4.41 -13.67
C LEU A 128 -4.37 -4.92 -14.55
N LYS A 129 -5.08 -5.93 -14.06
CA LYS A 129 -6.18 -6.60 -14.76
C LYS A 129 -7.52 -6.38 -14.10
N LYS A 130 -7.55 -6.20 -12.77
CA LYS A 130 -8.80 -6.12 -12.03
C LYS A 130 -8.74 -5.20 -10.83
N ILE A 131 -9.78 -4.38 -10.69
CA ILE A 131 -10.09 -3.60 -9.50
C ILE A 131 -11.34 -4.22 -8.87
N TYR A 132 -11.19 -4.76 -7.66
CA TYR A 132 -12.24 -5.49 -6.97
C TYR A 132 -13.31 -4.58 -6.35
N SER A 133 -14.35 -5.19 -5.81
CA SER A 133 -15.43 -4.52 -5.10
C SER A 133 -14.89 -3.76 -3.88
N TRP A 134 -15.50 -2.61 -3.59
CA TRP A 134 -15.25 -1.78 -2.40
C TRP A 134 -13.85 -1.19 -2.29
N VAL A 135 -13.04 -1.26 -3.34
CA VAL A 135 -11.67 -0.68 -3.34
C VAL A 135 -11.69 0.78 -2.90
N PHE A 136 -12.68 1.55 -3.38
CA PHE A 136 -12.82 2.98 -3.10
C PHE A 136 -14.02 3.30 -2.20
N ALA A 137 -14.49 2.32 -1.43
CA ALA A 137 -15.63 2.52 -0.53
C ALA A 137 -15.39 3.69 0.42
N GLY A 138 -16.37 4.59 0.54
CA GLY A 138 -16.26 5.75 1.43
C GLY A 138 -15.34 6.87 0.96
N CYS A 139 -14.76 6.79 -0.23
CA CYS A 139 -14.05 7.89 -0.85
C CYS A 139 -15.05 8.95 -1.33
N VAL A 140 -14.79 10.23 -1.02
CA VAL A 140 -15.75 11.32 -1.27
C VAL A 140 -15.49 12.08 -2.57
N ASN A 141 -14.27 11.97 -3.12
CA ASN A 141 -13.90 12.64 -4.37
C ASN A 141 -14.22 11.77 -5.57
N GLU A 142 -14.43 12.39 -6.72
CA GLU A 142 -14.37 11.69 -8.00
C GLU A 142 -12.92 11.27 -8.24
N ILE A 143 -12.71 9.99 -8.54
CA ILE A 143 -11.38 9.41 -8.71
C ILE A 143 -11.14 9.13 -10.19
N GLU A 144 -10.12 9.78 -10.76
CA GLU A 144 -9.64 9.48 -12.10
C GLU A 144 -8.82 8.17 -12.05
N ILE A 145 -9.27 7.17 -12.82
CA ILE A 145 -8.53 5.92 -13.00
C ILE A 145 -7.87 5.96 -14.37
N VAL A 146 -6.55 6.15 -14.41
CA VAL A 146 -5.77 6.16 -15.64
C VAL A 146 -5.37 4.74 -15.98
N LYS A 147 -6.10 4.12 -16.89
CA LYS A 147 -5.88 2.72 -17.28
C LYS A 147 -4.71 2.61 -18.26
N ASN A 148 -3.99 1.50 -18.18
CA ASN A 148 -2.93 1.11 -19.09
C ASN A 148 -3.30 -0.28 -19.64
N GLY A 149 -4.05 -0.31 -20.75
CA GLY A 149 -4.66 -1.52 -21.27
C GLY A 149 -6.07 -1.75 -20.76
N THR A 150 -6.54 -2.99 -20.82
CA THR A 150 -7.88 -3.38 -20.40
C THR A 150 -7.87 -3.75 -18.92
N VAL A 151 -8.62 -3.00 -18.13
CA VAL A 151 -8.79 -3.23 -16.70
C VAL A 151 -10.27 -3.46 -16.40
N GLU A 152 -10.59 -4.60 -15.79
CA GLU A 152 -11.93 -4.88 -15.29
C GLU A 152 -12.13 -4.15 -13.96
N VAL A 153 -13.05 -3.21 -13.93
CA VAL A 153 -13.44 -2.50 -12.69
C VAL A 153 -14.75 -3.06 -12.21
N SER A 154 -14.75 -3.61 -10.97
CA SER A 154 -15.99 -4.10 -10.38
C SER A 154 -17.05 -3.01 -10.35
N PRO A 155 -18.32 -3.30 -10.69
CA PRO A 155 -19.42 -2.35 -10.54
C PRO A 155 -19.57 -1.82 -9.11
N GLU A 156 -19.10 -2.57 -8.13
CA GLU A 156 -19.15 -2.22 -6.71
C GLU A 156 -17.85 -1.60 -6.18
N ALA A 157 -16.89 -1.23 -7.06
CA ALA A 157 -15.61 -0.69 -6.62
C ALA A 157 -15.74 0.56 -5.75
N PHE A 158 -16.75 1.39 -6.01
CA PHE A 158 -17.05 2.62 -5.27
C PHE A 158 -18.20 2.47 -4.26
N ALA A 159 -18.83 1.31 -4.20
CA ALA A 159 -19.93 1.07 -3.28
C ALA A 159 -19.46 0.92 -1.84
N GLU A 160 -20.29 1.36 -0.91
CA GLU A 160 -20.13 1.03 0.50
C GLU A 160 -20.79 -0.30 0.80
N ARG A 161 -20.14 -1.10 1.62
CA ARG A 161 -20.75 -2.33 2.13
C ARG A 161 -21.66 -1.99 3.28
N THR A 162 -22.92 -2.21 3.07
CA THR A 162 -23.93 -2.09 4.12
C THR A 162 -24.00 -3.33 5.01
#